data_f01aba9640ec89fccadb437494ea7f6b
#
_entry.id   f01aba9640ec89fccadb437494ea7f6b
#
_cell.length_a   1.000
_cell.length_b   1.000
_cell.length_c   1.000
_cell.angle_alpha   90.00
_cell.angle_beta   90.00
_cell.angle_gamma   90.00
#
_symmetry.space_group_name_H-M   'P 1'
#
loop_
_entity.id
_entity.type
_entity.pdbx_description
1 polymer ?
#
loop_
_entity_poly.entity_id
_entity_poly.type
_entity_poly.pdbx_seq_one_letter_code
_entity_poly.pdbx_strand_id
1 'polypeptide(L)'
;TPTDAAHVLGMYDKFSKEASILGAMIITKQKNSSGKFITDSKENLSEMVLRSLFEQSSIAIFDFALDAQFKNQENKSFLENKIFQEKIFSDNSDLVKISLKARMPIISIGASASSYYPNIAKLLNTKNITPSNYSVAGAVGAAVGSIKQTIKILITKGQDEKYKVHYPSKVESYQSIQNAIKYAKKEAKSLANQKCLLNGAVDLTTKVKVFKNEFQISNNKKVFLECNVIATSYGNII
;
A
#
# COMPACT_ATOMS: atom_id res chain seq x y z
N THR A 1 4.84 8.76 -20.94
CA THR A 1 4.15 8.39 -19.67
C THR A 1 2.75 7.85 -19.95
N PRO A 2 2.07 7.17 -18.99
CA PRO A 2 0.66 6.78 -19.16
C PRO A 2 -0.27 7.97 -19.44
N THR A 3 0.04 9.15 -18.91
CA THR A 3 -0.72 10.37 -19.19
C THR A 3 -0.60 10.79 -20.65
N ASP A 4 0.60 10.70 -21.24
CA ASP A 4 0.80 11.00 -22.66
C ASP A 4 0.05 9.99 -23.54
N ALA A 5 0.08 8.71 -23.16
CA ALA A 5 -0.70 7.68 -23.85
C ALA A 5 -2.20 7.95 -23.80
N ALA A 6 -2.72 8.38 -22.65
CA ALA A 6 -4.12 8.76 -22.49
C ALA A 6 -4.49 9.98 -23.34
N HIS A 7 -3.61 10.96 -23.51
CA HIS A 7 -3.81 12.09 -24.43
C HIS A 7 -3.89 11.65 -25.88
N VAL A 8 -2.94 10.80 -26.34
CA VAL A 8 -2.93 10.27 -27.71
C VAL A 8 -4.25 9.58 -28.04
N LEU A 9 -4.78 8.79 -27.09
CA LEU A 9 -6.04 8.05 -27.25
C LEU A 9 -7.29 8.88 -26.92
N GLY A 10 -7.15 10.16 -26.60
CA GLY A 10 -8.30 11.03 -26.27
C GLY A 10 -9.01 10.72 -24.96
N MET A 11 -8.35 10.01 -24.05
CA MET A 11 -8.91 9.66 -22.71
C MET A 11 -8.63 10.73 -21.65
N TYR A 12 -7.82 11.72 -21.97
CA TYR A 12 -7.40 12.78 -21.06
C TYR A 12 -7.09 14.07 -21.82
N ASP A 13 -7.47 15.23 -21.30
CA ASP A 13 -7.46 16.51 -22.01
C ASP A 13 -6.79 17.69 -21.29
N LYS A 14 -6.22 17.46 -20.08
CA LYS A 14 -5.75 18.54 -19.19
C LYS A 14 -4.35 19.10 -19.51
N PHE A 15 -3.61 18.60 -20.47
CA PHE A 15 -2.27 19.07 -20.82
C PHE A 15 -2.11 19.17 -22.35
N SER A 16 -0.90 19.42 -22.84
CA SER A 16 -0.69 19.50 -24.28
C SER A 16 -0.77 18.13 -24.95
N LYS A 17 -1.83 17.93 -25.72
CA LYS A 17 -2.04 16.73 -26.53
C LYS A 17 -0.99 16.66 -27.66
N GLU A 18 -0.64 17.80 -28.25
CA GLU A 18 0.36 17.90 -29.32
C GLU A 18 1.72 17.42 -28.84
N ALA A 19 2.16 17.83 -27.65
CA ALA A 19 3.42 17.38 -27.08
C ALA A 19 3.43 15.86 -26.83
N SER A 20 2.32 15.31 -26.34
CA SER A 20 2.16 13.85 -26.14
C SER A 20 2.20 13.07 -27.45
N ILE A 21 1.55 13.57 -28.49
CA ILE A 21 1.57 12.99 -29.84
C ILE A 21 3.01 13.00 -30.40
N LEU A 22 3.69 14.13 -30.31
CA LEU A 22 5.08 14.26 -30.81
C LEU A 22 6.03 13.31 -30.07
N GLY A 23 5.91 13.24 -28.73
CA GLY A 23 6.69 12.32 -27.92
C GLY A 23 6.45 10.85 -28.28
N ALA A 24 5.21 10.45 -28.48
CA ALA A 24 4.86 9.10 -28.92
C ALA A 24 5.43 8.80 -30.31
N MET A 25 5.33 9.72 -31.26
CA MET A 25 5.90 9.58 -32.61
C MET A 25 7.43 9.42 -32.60
N ILE A 26 8.14 10.10 -31.71
CA ILE A 26 9.59 9.95 -31.55
C ILE A 26 9.91 8.51 -31.05
N ILE A 27 9.16 8.00 -30.09
CA ILE A 27 9.38 6.65 -29.54
C ILE A 27 9.10 5.57 -30.60
N THR A 28 8.09 5.71 -31.45
CA THR A 28 7.79 4.72 -32.50
C THR A 28 8.95 4.58 -33.52
N LYS A 29 9.79 5.58 -33.62
CA LYS A 29 11.02 5.53 -34.48
C LYS A 29 12.22 4.86 -33.81
N GLN A 30 12.10 4.54 -32.52
CA GLN A 30 13.16 3.84 -31.78
C GLN A 30 13.11 2.33 -32.04
N LYS A 31 14.30 1.72 -32.04
CA LYS A 31 14.42 0.26 -32.11
C LYS A 31 14.70 -0.34 -30.75
N ASN A 32 14.18 -1.50 -30.51
CA ASN A 32 14.49 -2.31 -29.32
C ASN A 32 15.91 -2.93 -29.42
N SER A 33 16.31 -3.64 -28.38
CA SER A 33 17.62 -4.34 -28.32
C SER A 33 17.84 -5.36 -29.45
N SER A 34 16.78 -5.84 -30.10
CA SER A 34 16.81 -6.76 -31.23
C SER A 34 16.81 -6.02 -32.60
N GLY A 35 16.94 -4.70 -32.62
CA GLY A 35 16.94 -3.90 -33.82
C GLY A 35 15.59 -3.70 -34.53
N LYS A 36 14.49 -4.18 -33.93
CA LYS A 36 13.12 -4.01 -34.44
C LYS A 36 12.48 -2.75 -33.85
N PHE A 37 11.62 -2.10 -34.61
CA PHE A 37 10.82 -0.99 -34.07
C PHE A 37 9.92 -1.50 -32.94
N ILE A 38 9.71 -0.65 -31.95
CA ILE A 38 8.89 -0.99 -30.77
C ILE A 38 7.44 -1.23 -31.19
N THR A 39 6.93 -0.37 -32.08
CA THR A 39 5.58 -0.46 -32.66
C THR A 39 5.54 0.38 -33.94
N ASP A 40 4.49 0.24 -34.72
CA ASP A 40 4.27 0.89 -36.00
C ASP A 40 3.54 2.24 -35.90
N SER A 41 2.79 2.48 -34.82
CA SER A 41 2.00 3.69 -34.64
C SER A 41 2.03 4.23 -33.21
N LYS A 42 1.76 5.54 -33.07
CA LYS A 42 1.65 6.19 -31.78
C LYS A 42 0.42 5.69 -30.98
N GLU A 43 -0.65 5.32 -31.69
CA GLU A 43 -1.85 4.75 -31.11
C GLU A 43 -1.53 3.37 -30.49
N ASN A 44 -0.92 2.46 -31.24
CA ASN A 44 -0.52 1.14 -30.75
C ASN A 44 0.47 1.25 -29.58
N LEU A 45 1.43 2.19 -29.63
CA LEU A 45 2.32 2.48 -28.51
C LEU A 45 1.51 2.86 -27.26
N SER A 46 0.53 3.75 -27.43
CA SER A 46 -0.28 4.27 -26.32
C SER A 46 -1.18 3.19 -25.72
N GLU A 47 -1.77 2.34 -26.55
CA GLU A 47 -2.54 1.18 -26.11
C GLU A 47 -1.66 0.19 -25.31
N MET A 48 -0.46 -0.12 -25.78
CA MET A 48 0.49 -0.98 -25.07
C MET A 48 0.84 -0.41 -23.70
N VAL A 49 1.11 0.90 -23.61
CA VAL A 49 1.44 1.58 -22.33
C VAL A 49 0.26 1.52 -21.36
N LEU A 50 -0.96 1.85 -21.81
CA LEU A 50 -2.13 1.84 -20.95
C LEU A 50 -2.54 0.43 -20.56
N ARG A 51 -2.45 -0.53 -21.48
CA ARG A 51 -2.70 -1.94 -21.17
C ARG A 51 -1.76 -2.43 -20.07
N SER A 52 -0.46 -2.19 -20.21
CA SER A 52 0.53 -2.54 -19.18
C SER A 52 0.22 -1.88 -17.83
N LEU A 53 -0.18 -0.59 -17.83
CA LEU A 53 -0.60 0.10 -16.61
C LEU A 53 -1.80 -0.59 -15.96
N PHE A 54 -2.83 -0.92 -16.73
CA PHE A 54 -4.06 -1.52 -16.20
C PHE A 54 -3.80 -2.91 -15.65
N GLU A 55 -3.03 -3.74 -16.36
CA GLU A 55 -2.65 -5.08 -15.94
C GLU A 55 -1.82 -5.06 -14.65
N GLN A 56 -0.77 -4.27 -14.60
CA GLN A 56 0.10 -4.15 -13.41
C GLN A 56 -0.65 -3.57 -12.21
N SER A 57 -1.49 -2.56 -12.42
CA SER A 57 -2.31 -1.99 -11.35
C SER A 57 -3.33 -2.99 -10.81
N SER A 58 -3.93 -3.79 -11.70
CA SER A 58 -4.90 -4.83 -11.30
C SER A 58 -4.23 -5.91 -10.45
N ILE A 59 -3.03 -6.36 -10.85
CA ILE A 59 -2.23 -7.32 -10.07
C ILE A 59 -1.87 -6.74 -8.70
N ALA A 60 -1.39 -5.49 -8.66
CA ALA A 60 -0.97 -4.85 -7.41
C ALA A 60 -2.15 -4.67 -6.42
N ILE A 61 -3.34 -4.28 -6.92
CA ILE A 61 -4.55 -4.17 -6.10
C ILE A 61 -4.97 -5.54 -5.56
N PHE A 62 -4.89 -6.57 -6.40
CA PHE A 62 -5.27 -7.93 -6.02
C PHE A 62 -4.27 -8.52 -5.01
N ASP A 63 -2.97 -8.33 -5.23
CA ASP A 63 -1.89 -8.73 -4.31
C ASP A 63 -2.06 -8.08 -2.93
N PHE A 64 -2.29 -6.77 -2.90
CA PHE A 64 -2.58 -6.05 -1.66
C PHE A 64 -3.82 -6.60 -0.92
N ALA A 65 -4.88 -6.92 -1.65
CA ALA A 65 -6.10 -7.48 -1.07
C ALA A 65 -5.86 -8.88 -0.47
N LEU A 66 -5.06 -9.71 -1.15
CA LEU A 66 -4.66 -11.03 -0.65
C LEU A 66 -3.77 -10.92 0.59
N ASP A 67 -2.77 -10.03 0.58
CA ASP A 67 -1.88 -9.81 1.72
C ASP A 67 -2.66 -9.32 2.96
N ALA A 68 -3.66 -8.47 2.77
CA ALA A 68 -4.52 -8.00 3.85
C ALA A 68 -5.38 -9.12 4.47
N GLN A 69 -5.75 -10.11 3.68
CA GLN A 69 -6.61 -11.23 4.10
C GLN A 69 -5.82 -12.43 4.63
N PHE A 70 -4.68 -12.72 4.01
CA PHE A 70 -3.89 -13.93 4.26
C PHE A 70 -2.49 -13.59 4.72
N LYS A 71 -2.20 -13.17 5.84
CA LYS A 71 -0.93 -12.73 6.44
C LYS A 71 0.35 -13.57 6.14
N ASN A 72 0.35 -14.49 5.19
CA ASN A 72 1.45 -15.40 4.86
C ASN A 72 2.04 -15.12 3.47
N GLN A 73 3.37 -15.11 3.40
CA GLN A 73 4.16 -14.84 2.19
C GLN A 73 4.05 -15.89 1.07
N GLU A 74 3.46 -17.05 1.31
CA GLU A 74 3.36 -18.15 0.35
C GLU A 74 2.47 -17.86 -0.86
N ASN A 75 1.63 -16.83 -0.78
CA ASN A 75 0.70 -16.49 -1.87
C ASN A 75 1.32 -15.67 -3.02
N LYS A 76 2.52 -15.12 -2.85
CA LYS A 76 3.17 -14.27 -3.87
C LYS A 76 3.54 -15.04 -5.13
N SER A 77 3.96 -16.28 -5.02
CA SER A 77 4.40 -17.08 -6.17
C SER A 77 3.31 -17.31 -7.23
N PHE A 78 2.05 -17.24 -6.81
CA PHE A 78 0.91 -17.45 -7.69
C PHE A 78 0.69 -16.27 -8.66
N LEU A 79 0.77 -15.05 -8.15
CA LEU A 79 0.58 -13.84 -8.95
C LEU A 79 1.82 -13.49 -9.80
N GLU A 80 2.99 -14.01 -9.46
CA GLU A 80 4.24 -13.84 -10.21
C GLU A 80 4.32 -14.78 -11.43
N ASN A 81 3.45 -15.78 -11.52
CA ASN A 81 3.44 -16.73 -12.62
C ASN A 81 2.97 -16.06 -13.91
N LYS A 82 3.85 -15.97 -14.93
CA LYS A 82 3.57 -15.33 -16.23
C LYS A 82 2.39 -15.94 -16.96
N ILE A 83 2.27 -17.29 -16.95
CA ILE A 83 1.17 -17.98 -17.61
C ILE A 83 -0.16 -17.58 -16.96
N PHE A 84 -0.18 -17.45 -15.63
CA PHE A 84 -1.36 -17.03 -14.90
C PHE A 84 -1.75 -15.59 -15.27
N GLN A 85 -0.77 -14.67 -15.30
CA GLN A 85 -1.01 -13.28 -15.70
C GLN A 85 -1.52 -13.18 -17.14
N GLU A 86 -0.90 -13.89 -18.08
CA GLU A 86 -1.36 -13.95 -19.48
C GLU A 86 -2.80 -14.43 -19.60
N LYS A 87 -3.19 -15.46 -18.83
CA LYS A 87 -4.57 -16.00 -18.86
C LYS A 87 -5.61 -15.11 -18.19
N ILE A 88 -5.21 -14.24 -17.26
CA ILE A 88 -6.09 -13.22 -16.68
C ILE A 88 -6.41 -12.11 -17.69
N PHE A 89 -5.38 -11.63 -18.42
CA PHE A 89 -5.49 -10.42 -19.25
C PHE A 89 -5.64 -10.70 -20.75
N SER A 90 -5.58 -11.96 -21.15
CA SER A 90 -5.73 -12.33 -22.56
C SER A 90 -7.20 -12.29 -22.98
N ASP A 91 -7.45 -11.66 -24.13
CA ASP A 91 -8.77 -11.68 -24.78
C ASP A 91 -8.97 -12.89 -25.69
N ASN A 92 -7.92 -13.70 -25.89
CA ASN A 92 -7.94 -14.80 -26.83
C ASN A 92 -8.78 -15.96 -26.32
N SER A 93 -9.48 -16.59 -27.23
CA SER A 93 -10.35 -17.78 -27.07
C SER A 93 -9.56 -19.06 -26.74
N ASP A 94 -8.60 -18.95 -25.85
CA ASP A 94 -7.85 -20.12 -25.38
C ASP A 94 -8.75 -21.04 -24.56
N LEU A 95 -8.34 -22.30 -24.47
CA LEU A 95 -9.06 -23.35 -23.73
C LEU A 95 -9.28 -23.01 -22.24
N VAL A 96 -8.49 -22.08 -21.69
CA VAL A 96 -8.57 -21.66 -20.28
C VAL A 96 -8.58 -20.13 -20.17
N LYS A 97 -9.57 -19.59 -19.49
CA LYS A 97 -9.66 -18.19 -19.08
C LYS A 97 -9.69 -18.10 -17.56
N ILE A 98 -8.90 -17.20 -17.00
CA ILE A 98 -8.90 -16.88 -15.56
C ILE A 98 -9.54 -15.51 -15.38
N SER A 99 -10.49 -15.39 -14.45
CA SER A 99 -11.16 -14.13 -14.15
C SER A 99 -10.96 -13.78 -12.70
N LEU A 100 -10.47 -12.55 -12.44
CA LEU A 100 -10.37 -11.99 -11.11
C LEU A 100 -11.65 -11.23 -10.77
N LYS A 101 -12.13 -11.36 -9.53
CA LYS A 101 -13.26 -10.58 -9.02
C LYS A 101 -12.97 -10.02 -7.65
N ALA A 102 -12.84 -8.70 -7.56
CA ALA A 102 -12.76 -8.00 -6.28
C ALA A 102 -14.18 -7.79 -5.73
N ARG A 103 -14.42 -8.21 -4.47
CA ARG A 103 -15.74 -8.04 -3.82
C ARG A 103 -16.01 -6.60 -3.38
N MET A 104 -14.96 -5.84 -3.11
CA MET A 104 -15.05 -4.44 -2.68
C MET A 104 -14.92 -3.49 -3.87
N PRO A 105 -15.64 -2.36 -3.89
CA PRO A 105 -15.42 -1.34 -4.91
C PRO A 105 -14.05 -0.68 -4.75
N ILE A 106 -13.51 -0.18 -5.84
CA ILE A 106 -12.30 0.65 -5.85
C ILE A 106 -12.72 2.11 -5.68
N ILE A 107 -12.19 2.79 -4.66
CA ILE A 107 -12.32 4.23 -4.51
C ILE A 107 -11.09 4.87 -5.12
N SER A 108 -11.25 5.57 -6.23
CA SER A 108 -10.15 6.18 -6.96
C SER A 108 -10.01 7.67 -6.64
N ILE A 109 -8.79 8.08 -6.24
CA ILE A 109 -8.43 9.45 -5.90
C ILE A 109 -7.12 9.84 -6.59
N GLY A 110 -6.95 11.13 -6.86
CA GLY A 110 -5.79 11.68 -7.55
C GLY A 110 -6.15 12.26 -8.92
N ALA A 111 -5.28 13.10 -9.48
CA ALA A 111 -5.57 13.90 -10.67
C ALA A 111 -5.98 13.09 -11.91
N SER A 112 -5.38 11.91 -12.10
CA SER A 112 -5.64 11.01 -13.24
C SER A 112 -6.57 9.82 -12.92
N ALA A 113 -7.18 9.81 -11.75
CA ALA A 113 -7.99 8.69 -11.27
C ALA A 113 -9.16 8.35 -12.21
N SER A 114 -9.85 9.37 -12.73
CA SER A 114 -10.97 9.20 -13.67
C SER A 114 -10.57 8.55 -15.00
N SER A 115 -9.31 8.70 -15.41
CA SER A 115 -8.83 8.18 -16.71
C SER A 115 -8.45 6.70 -16.68
N TYR A 116 -7.99 6.18 -15.55
CA TYR A 116 -7.41 4.82 -15.48
C TYR A 116 -8.27 3.83 -14.71
N TYR A 117 -8.77 4.22 -13.54
CA TYR A 117 -9.42 3.28 -12.62
C TYR A 117 -10.73 2.66 -13.13
N PRO A 118 -11.54 3.30 -14.01
CA PRO A 118 -12.69 2.63 -14.62
C PRO A 118 -12.29 1.36 -15.39
N ASN A 119 -11.18 1.39 -16.13
CA ASN A 119 -10.68 0.23 -16.86
C ASN A 119 -10.06 -0.82 -15.94
N ILE A 120 -9.32 -0.42 -14.91
CA ILE A 120 -8.78 -1.31 -13.88
C ILE A 120 -9.93 -2.03 -13.15
N ALA A 121 -10.99 -1.30 -12.80
CA ALA A 121 -12.16 -1.89 -12.13
C ALA A 121 -12.88 -2.92 -13.03
N LYS A 122 -12.93 -2.68 -14.34
CA LYS A 122 -13.46 -3.67 -15.30
C LYS A 122 -12.64 -4.95 -15.29
N LEU A 123 -11.31 -4.86 -15.32
CA LEU A 123 -10.43 -6.04 -15.27
C LEU A 123 -10.60 -6.84 -13.97
N LEU A 124 -10.88 -6.15 -12.86
CA LEU A 124 -11.13 -6.76 -11.55
C LEU A 124 -12.61 -7.11 -11.31
N ASN A 125 -13.46 -7.00 -12.32
CA ASN A 125 -14.90 -7.28 -12.23
C ASN A 125 -15.58 -6.62 -11.01
N THR A 126 -15.24 -5.35 -10.76
CA THR A 126 -15.77 -4.56 -9.64
C THR A 126 -16.19 -3.17 -10.08
N LYS A 127 -16.72 -2.37 -9.14
CA LYS A 127 -17.14 -0.99 -9.40
C LYS A 127 -16.02 -0.02 -9.07
N ASN A 128 -15.85 1.01 -9.89
CA ASN A 128 -15.06 2.18 -9.56
C ASN A 128 -15.96 3.28 -9.00
N ILE A 129 -15.56 3.90 -7.90
CA ILE A 129 -16.20 5.06 -7.29
C ILE A 129 -15.17 6.19 -7.28
N THR A 130 -15.45 7.23 -8.04
CA THR A 130 -14.63 8.45 -8.08
C THR A 130 -15.35 9.57 -7.34
N PRO A 131 -14.91 9.98 -6.12
CA PRO A 131 -15.53 11.07 -5.36
C PRO A 131 -15.44 12.40 -6.12
N SER A 132 -16.35 13.36 -5.84
CA SER A 132 -16.40 14.67 -6.51
C SER A 132 -15.05 15.44 -6.42
N ASN A 133 -14.34 15.34 -5.30
CA ASN A 133 -13.08 16.04 -5.07
C ASN A 133 -11.84 15.15 -5.33
N TYR A 134 -11.96 14.11 -6.16
CA TYR A 134 -10.89 13.13 -6.37
C TYR A 134 -9.57 13.74 -6.83
N SER A 135 -9.62 14.78 -7.66
CA SER A 135 -8.41 15.38 -8.25
C SER A 135 -7.56 16.16 -7.24
N VAL A 136 -8.19 16.68 -6.19
CA VAL A 136 -7.56 17.48 -5.12
C VAL A 136 -7.54 16.75 -3.77
N ALA A 137 -7.85 15.46 -3.76
CA ALA A 137 -7.96 14.67 -2.54
C ALA A 137 -6.71 14.71 -1.66
N GLY A 138 -5.50 14.79 -2.25
CA GLY A 138 -4.25 14.95 -1.52
C GLY A 138 -4.17 16.29 -0.77
N ALA A 139 -4.55 17.39 -1.42
CA ALA A 139 -4.58 18.71 -0.80
C ALA A 139 -5.66 18.81 0.30
N VAL A 140 -6.86 18.27 0.02
CA VAL A 140 -7.93 18.19 1.03
C VAL A 140 -7.48 17.34 2.23
N GLY A 141 -6.89 16.18 1.98
CA GLY A 141 -6.38 15.31 3.03
C GLY A 141 -5.28 15.98 3.87
N ALA A 142 -4.41 16.76 3.25
CA ALA A 142 -3.39 17.55 3.96
C ALA A 142 -4.01 18.66 4.83
N ALA A 143 -5.06 19.34 4.33
CA ALA A 143 -5.71 20.43 5.04
C ALA A 143 -6.59 19.97 6.22
N VAL A 144 -7.26 18.80 6.09
CA VAL A 144 -8.18 18.29 7.13
C VAL A 144 -7.62 17.08 7.88
N GLY A 145 -6.42 16.63 7.51
CA GLY A 145 -5.77 15.47 8.12
C GLY A 145 -5.31 15.76 9.53
N SER A 146 -5.17 14.69 10.31
CA SER A 146 -4.52 14.75 11.61
C SER A 146 -3.12 14.14 11.54
N ILE A 147 -2.20 14.70 12.31
CA ILE A 147 -0.88 14.11 12.50
C ILE A 147 -1.03 12.87 13.37
N LYS A 148 -0.50 11.75 12.88
CA LYS A 148 -0.50 10.47 13.59
C LYS A 148 0.93 9.96 13.75
N GLN A 149 1.31 9.64 14.98
CA GLN A 149 2.61 9.02 15.28
C GLN A 149 2.41 7.76 16.10
N THR A 150 3.11 6.71 15.69
CA THR A 150 3.04 5.41 16.37
C THR A 150 4.43 4.98 16.83
N ILE A 151 4.54 4.62 18.11
CA ILE A 151 5.73 4.04 18.72
C ILE A 151 5.40 2.61 19.14
N LYS A 152 6.26 1.69 18.75
CA LYS A 152 6.21 0.28 19.15
C LYS A 152 7.42 -0.03 20.01
N ILE A 153 7.20 -0.58 21.20
CA ILE A 153 8.24 -1.07 22.13
C ILE A 153 8.05 -2.57 22.30
N LEU A 154 9.10 -3.34 22.02
CA LEU A 154 9.13 -4.78 22.19
C LEU A 154 9.63 -5.14 23.59
N ILE A 155 9.03 -6.14 24.20
CA ILE A 155 9.45 -6.75 25.46
C ILE A 155 9.74 -8.22 25.21
N THR A 156 10.95 -8.68 25.53
CA THR A 156 11.37 -10.08 25.43
C THR A 156 11.77 -10.62 26.79
N LYS A 157 11.80 -11.93 26.97
CA LYS A 157 12.36 -12.56 28.16
C LYS A 157 13.81 -12.94 27.90
N GLY A 158 14.72 -12.51 28.77
CA GLY A 158 16.15 -12.83 28.70
C GLY A 158 16.46 -14.19 29.30
N GLN A 159 17.68 -14.69 29.08
CA GLN A 159 18.19 -15.93 29.70
C GLN A 159 18.32 -15.83 31.23
N ASP A 160 18.47 -14.60 31.75
CA ASP A 160 18.52 -14.25 33.16
C ASP A 160 17.12 -14.15 33.82
N GLU A 161 16.09 -14.72 33.20
CA GLU A 161 14.69 -14.70 33.61
C GLU A 161 14.07 -13.29 33.70
N LYS A 162 14.83 -12.22 33.40
CA LYS A 162 14.32 -10.84 33.41
C LYS A 162 13.64 -10.48 32.10
N TYR A 163 12.76 -9.48 32.15
CA TYR A 163 12.07 -8.94 30.98
C TYR A 163 12.85 -7.75 30.43
N LYS A 164 13.35 -7.88 29.21
CA LYS A 164 14.10 -6.84 28.49
C LYS A 164 13.14 -5.97 27.68
N VAL A 165 13.12 -4.69 27.94
CA VAL A 165 12.33 -3.69 27.22
C VAL A 165 13.24 -2.99 26.22
N HIS A 166 12.93 -3.13 24.94
CA HIS A 166 13.70 -2.56 23.84
C HIS A 166 13.14 -1.18 23.48
N TYR A 167 13.63 -0.15 24.14
CA TYR A 167 13.34 1.24 23.79
C TYR A 167 14.13 1.66 22.53
N PRO A 168 13.72 2.71 21.81
CA PRO A 168 14.45 3.16 20.60
C PRO A 168 15.93 3.51 20.83
N SER A 169 16.28 3.96 22.03
CA SER A 169 17.65 4.42 22.37
C SER A 169 18.39 3.53 23.37
N LYS A 170 17.71 2.60 24.03
CA LYS A 170 18.31 1.78 25.11
C LYS A 170 17.52 0.47 25.32
N VAL A 171 18.14 -0.48 26.04
CA VAL A 171 17.47 -1.70 26.53
C VAL A 171 17.54 -1.68 28.06
N GLU A 172 16.41 -1.89 28.72
CA GLU A 172 16.34 -1.99 30.18
C GLU A 172 15.73 -3.33 30.61
N SER A 173 16.18 -3.84 31.76
CA SER A 173 15.72 -5.13 32.32
C SER A 173 14.84 -4.92 33.56
N TYR A 174 13.74 -5.67 33.64
CA TYR A 174 12.77 -5.63 34.75
C TYR A 174 12.54 -7.03 35.29
N GLN A 175 12.32 -7.13 36.60
CA GLN A 175 12.05 -8.42 37.26
C GLN A 175 10.64 -8.98 36.96
N SER A 176 9.69 -8.11 36.66
CA SER A 176 8.32 -8.54 36.37
C SER A 176 7.80 -7.97 35.06
N ILE A 177 6.99 -8.77 34.35
CA ILE A 177 6.33 -8.35 33.10
C ILE A 177 5.39 -7.15 33.32
N GLN A 178 4.76 -7.05 34.49
CA GLN A 178 3.88 -5.93 34.83
C GLN A 178 4.66 -4.62 34.87
N ASN A 179 5.84 -4.61 35.51
CA ASN A 179 6.70 -3.43 35.55
C ASN A 179 7.24 -3.10 34.14
N ALA A 180 7.72 -4.10 33.39
CA ALA A 180 8.16 -3.91 32.02
C ALA A 180 7.08 -3.25 31.18
N ILE A 181 5.84 -3.74 31.20
CA ILE A 181 4.70 -3.17 30.47
C ILE A 181 4.37 -1.76 30.98
N LYS A 182 4.38 -1.52 32.29
CA LYS A 182 4.08 -0.20 32.87
C LYS A 182 5.04 0.88 32.36
N TYR A 183 6.34 0.60 32.39
CA TYR A 183 7.36 1.55 31.93
C TYR A 183 7.36 1.67 30.40
N ALA A 184 7.19 0.56 29.67
CA ALA A 184 7.05 0.60 28.22
C ALA A 184 5.84 1.44 27.76
N LYS A 185 4.68 1.34 28.44
CA LYS A 185 3.51 2.19 28.17
C LYS A 185 3.78 3.66 28.38
N LYS A 186 4.44 4.01 29.49
CA LYS A 186 4.79 5.40 29.83
C LYS A 186 5.70 5.99 28.75
N GLU A 187 6.76 5.27 28.40
CA GLU A 187 7.75 5.73 27.43
C GLU A 187 7.17 5.79 26.00
N ALA A 188 6.46 4.75 25.57
CA ALA A 188 5.83 4.73 24.26
C ALA A 188 4.85 5.90 24.08
N LYS A 189 4.04 6.21 25.13
CA LYS A 189 3.13 7.36 25.13
C LYS A 189 3.88 8.68 25.05
N SER A 190 4.93 8.85 25.85
CA SER A 190 5.77 10.06 25.85
C SER A 190 6.38 10.32 24.48
N LEU A 191 7.02 9.30 23.90
CA LEU A 191 7.68 9.40 22.59
C LEU A 191 6.69 9.64 21.45
N ALA A 192 5.50 8.99 21.48
CA ALA A 192 4.47 9.21 20.47
C ALA A 192 3.95 10.65 20.51
N ASN A 193 3.71 11.20 21.72
CA ASN A 193 3.29 12.58 21.90
C ASN A 193 4.36 13.57 21.42
N GLN A 194 5.60 13.35 21.85
CA GLN A 194 6.72 14.21 21.46
C GLN A 194 6.88 14.27 19.94
N LYS A 195 6.81 13.12 19.26
CA LYS A 195 6.87 13.07 17.79
C LYS A 195 5.69 13.78 17.13
N CYS A 196 4.48 13.67 17.68
CA CYS A 196 3.34 14.40 17.17
C CYS A 196 3.54 15.92 17.29
N LEU A 197 3.98 16.40 18.45
CA LEU A 197 4.26 17.82 18.70
C LEU A 197 5.35 18.35 17.77
N LEU A 198 6.45 17.61 17.61
CA LEU A 198 7.55 17.97 16.70
C LEU A 198 7.08 18.08 15.24
N ASN A 199 6.04 17.36 14.85
CA ASN A 199 5.44 17.43 13.53
C ASN A 199 4.32 18.49 13.43
N GLY A 200 4.17 19.35 14.45
CA GLY A 200 3.20 20.46 14.44
C GLY A 200 1.77 20.07 14.87
N ALA A 201 1.59 18.93 15.53
CA ALA A 201 0.28 18.55 16.05
C ALA A 201 -0.08 19.32 17.31
N VAL A 202 -1.36 19.63 17.46
CA VAL A 202 -1.96 20.20 18.69
C VAL A 202 -3.09 19.27 19.17
N ASP A 203 -3.57 19.47 20.40
CA ASP A 203 -4.70 18.74 21.00
C ASP A 203 -4.53 17.21 20.94
N LEU A 204 -3.43 16.72 21.51
CA LEU A 204 -3.04 15.32 21.40
C LEU A 204 -3.99 14.35 22.11
N THR A 205 -4.41 13.34 21.39
CA THR A 205 -5.07 12.15 21.95
C THR A 205 -4.19 10.93 21.73
N THR A 206 -3.92 10.14 22.81
CA THR A 206 -3.04 8.98 22.72
C THR A 206 -3.76 7.71 23.13
N LYS A 207 -3.70 6.69 22.29
CA LYS A 207 -4.17 5.32 22.57
C LYS A 207 -2.99 4.38 22.75
N VAL A 208 -3.00 3.54 23.78
CA VAL A 208 -1.96 2.54 24.03
C VAL A 208 -2.58 1.15 24.03
N LYS A 209 -2.03 0.27 23.19
CA LYS A 209 -2.43 -1.15 23.10
C LYS A 209 -1.27 -2.03 23.53
N VAL A 210 -1.56 -3.18 24.12
CA VAL A 210 -0.59 -4.19 24.56
C VAL A 210 -0.98 -5.52 23.95
N PHE A 211 -0.07 -6.12 23.24
CA PHE A 211 -0.23 -7.43 22.61
C PHE A 211 0.78 -8.39 23.23
N LYS A 212 0.31 -9.34 24.04
CA LYS A 212 1.14 -10.43 24.57
C LYS A 212 1.06 -11.62 23.64
N ASN A 213 2.20 -12.16 23.28
CA ASN A 213 2.31 -13.39 22.53
C ASN A 213 2.79 -14.48 23.52
N GLU A 214 1.91 -15.44 23.80
CA GLU A 214 2.14 -16.54 24.74
C GLU A 214 1.84 -17.85 24.02
N PHE A 215 2.72 -18.84 24.20
CA PHE A 215 2.52 -20.18 23.67
C PHE A 215 1.97 -21.09 24.76
N GLN A 216 0.93 -21.84 24.46
CA GLN A 216 0.31 -22.77 25.40
C GLN A 216 0.93 -24.17 25.22
N ILE A 217 1.65 -24.64 26.24
CA ILE A 217 2.29 -25.98 26.20
C ILE A 217 1.32 -27.07 26.70
N SER A 218 0.46 -26.77 27.66
CA SER A 218 -0.55 -27.67 28.20
C SER A 218 -1.73 -26.87 28.74
N ASN A 219 -2.82 -27.57 29.16
CA ASN A 219 -4.07 -26.91 29.58
C ASN A 219 -3.89 -25.82 30.67
N ASN A 220 -2.78 -25.79 31.42
CA ASN A 220 -2.56 -24.78 32.46
C ASN A 220 -1.20 -24.05 32.37
N LYS A 221 -0.36 -24.34 31.40
CA LYS A 221 0.99 -23.73 31.32
C LYS A 221 1.16 -22.93 30.05
N LYS A 222 1.28 -21.59 30.21
CA LYS A 222 1.61 -20.65 29.13
C LYS A 222 3.06 -20.20 29.25
N VAL A 223 3.76 -20.15 28.14
CA VAL A 223 5.12 -19.61 28.05
C VAL A 223 5.04 -18.27 27.34
N PHE A 224 5.60 -17.26 27.99
CA PHE A 224 5.75 -15.93 27.42
C PHE A 224 6.81 -15.97 26.30
N LEU A 225 6.43 -15.51 25.12
CA LEU A 225 7.33 -15.35 23.98
C LEU A 225 7.80 -13.90 23.87
N GLU A 226 6.86 -12.97 23.69
CA GLU A 226 7.12 -11.55 23.56
C GLU A 226 5.90 -10.72 23.94
N CYS A 227 6.11 -9.42 24.15
CA CYS A 227 5.02 -8.48 24.28
C CYS A 227 5.31 -7.20 23.51
N ASN A 228 4.35 -6.73 22.73
CA ASN A 228 4.43 -5.50 21.99
C ASN A 228 3.54 -4.43 22.64
N VAL A 229 4.14 -3.32 23.06
CA VAL A 229 3.44 -2.13 23.53
C VAL A 229 3.43 -1.10 22.40
N ILE A 230 2.24 -0.74 21.94
CA ILE A 230 2.04 0.18 20.81
C ILE A 230 1.27 1.40 21.30
N ALA A 231 1.92 2.55 21.29
CA ALA A 231 1.30 3.84 21.54
C ALA A 231 1.08 4.58 20.23
N THR A 232 -0.15 5.05 20.00
CA THR A 232 -0.49 5.87 18.84
C THR A 232 -1.06 7.19 19.32
N SER A 233 -0.39 8.28 18.99
CA SER A 233 -0.82 9.64 19.27
C SER A 233 -1.39 10.28 18.01
N TYR A 234 -2.44 11.06 18.18
CA TYR A 234 -3.10 11.83 17.13
C TYR A 234 -3.20 13.28 17.59
N GLY A 235 -3.04 14.21 16.67
CA GLY A 235 -3.27 15.61 16.92
C GLY A 235 -3.71 16.33 15.66
N ASN A 236 -4.42 17.44 15.82
CA ASN A 236 -4.84 18.29 14.72
C ASN A 236 -3.67 19.13 14.22
N ILE A 237 -3.72 19.56 12.98
CA ILE A 237 -2.83 20.55 12.40
C ILE A 237 -3.47 21.92 12.68
N ILE A 238 -2.68 22.93 13.06
CA ILE A 238 -3.14 24.33 13.22
C ILE A 238 -3.47 24.91 11.84
#